data_fafc1f7446a0691ab3c3271ae39c7f25
#
_entry.id   fafc1f7446a0691ab3c3271ae39c7f25
#
_cell.length_a   1.000
_cell.length_b   1.000
_cell.length_c   1.000
_cell.angle_alpha   90.00
_cell.angle_beta   90.00
_cell.angle_gamma   90.00
#
_symmetry.space_group_name_H-M   'P 1'
#
loop_
_entity.id
_entity.type
_entity.pdbx_description
1 polymer ?
#
loop_
_entity_poly.entity_id
_entity_poly.type
_entity_poly.pdbx_seq_one_letter_code
_entity_poly.pdbx_strand_id
1 'polypeptide(L)'
;MLALASAFVATTTTTTTREAFAANSADRAFSEVCDPTADGADCRARILAADSVETESYDKTKSDASFKPASASTNPNLTTYQRDTLELVDEVETLLAMDVYDPTREKAIAAFQKSSNDWSGRYAPGGSSKMASGRAFYNALNQLAGHYSFNGLAPVPRSRLDVVETNIVKTRELITEGR
;
A
#
# COMPACT_ATOMS: atom_id res chain seq x y z
N MET A 1 -40.30 16.97 -66.38
CA MET A 1 -40.75 16.62 -65.01
C MET A 1 -39.69 15.78 -64.37
N LEU A 2 -38.79 16.40 -63.60
CA LEU A 2 -37.75 15.70 -62.86
C LEU A 2 -38.12 15.74 -61.35
N ALA A 3 -38.29 14.57 -60.77
CA ALA A 3 -38.52 14.40 -59.36
C ALA A 3 -37.20 14.32 -58.59
N LEU A 4 -36.93 15.25 -57.71
CA LEU A 4 -35.82 15.28 -56.80
C LEU A 4 -36.16 14.43 -55.56
N ALA A 5 -35.48 13.31 -55.38
CA ALA A 5 -35.52 12.51 -54.18
C ALA A 5 -34.51 13.06 -53.16
N SER A 6 -35.04 13.59 -52.06
CA SER A 6 -34.22 14.01 -50.89
C SER A 6 -33.88 12.81 -50.05
N ALA A 7 -32.56 12.49 -50.01
CA ALA A 7 -32.01 11.49 -49.08
C ALA A 7 -31.84 12.09 -47.70
N PHE A 8 -32.56 11.54 -46.73
CA PHE A 8 -32.40 11.85 -45.29
C PHE A 8 -31.20 11.08 -44.74
N VAL A 9 -30.14 11.78 -44.41
CA VAL A 9 -28.98 11.19 -43.73
C VAL A 9 -29.31 11.18 -42.23
N ALA A 10 -29.56 10.00 -41.72
CA ALA A 10 -29.68 9.79 -40.27
C ALA A 10 -28.27 9.80 -39.63
N THR A 11 -27.95 10.87 -38.97
CA THR A 11 -26.75 10.94 -38.08
C THR A 11 -27.01 10.13 -36.82
N THR A 12 -26.43 8.94 -36.76
CA THR A 12 -26.35 8.16 -35.51
C THR A 12 -25.33 8.81 -34.60
N THR A 13 -25.84 9.53 -33.61
CA THR A 13 -25.02 9.97 -32.46
C THR A 13 -24.64 8.75 -31.64
N THR A 14 -23.41 8.31 -31.79
CA THR A 14 -22.79 7.33 -30.90
C THR A 14 -22.60 7.99 -29.54
N THR A 15 -23.50 7.70 -28.61
CA THR A 15 -23.33 8.04 -27.22
C THR A 15 -22.20 7.17 -26.67
N THR A 16 -21.01 7.72 -26.63
CA THR A 16 -19.90 7.11 -25.92
C THR A 16 -20.26 7.14 -24.43
N THR A 17 -20.75 6.02 -23.93
CA THR A 17 -20.83 5.79 -22.50
C THR A 17 -19.40 5.82 -21.96
N ARG A 18 -18.99 6.96 -21.41
CA ARG A 18 -17.86 7.03 -20.52
C ARG A 18 -18.18 6.07 -19.37
N GLU A 19 -17.53 4.93 -19.39
CA GLU A 19 -17.46 4.08 -18.21
C GLU A 19 -16.90 4.94 -17.09
N ALA A 20 -17.75 5.19 -16.10
CA ALA A 20 -17.36 5.88 -14.89
C ALA A 20 -16.27 5.06 -14.26
N PHE A 21 -15.04 5.58 -14.30
CA PHE A 21 -13.95 5.09 -13.48
C PHE A 21 -14.45 4.95 -12.06
N ALA A 22 -14.24 3.79 -11.51
CA ALA A 22 -14.65 3.38 -10.19
C ALA A 22 -14.48 4.53 -9.19
N ALA A 23 -15.59 4.99 -8.66
CA ALA A 23 -15.60 5.92 -7.55
C ALA A 23 -14.71 5.33 -6.45
N ASN A 24 -13.77 6.14 -6.01
CA ASN A 24 -12.83 5.82 -4.94
C ASN A 24 -13.65 5.24 -3.77
N SER A 25 -13.19 4.14 -3.18
CA SER A 25 -13.88 3.47 -2.07
C SER A 25 -14.19 4.41 -0.88
N ALA A 26 -13.44 5.51 -0.76
CA ALA A 26 -13.71 6.60 0.17
C ALA A 26 -15.03 7.35 -0.11
N ASP A 27 -15.43 7.52 -1.39
CA ASP A 27 -16.69 8.19 -1.74
C ASP A 27 -17.92 7.30 -1.50
N ARG A 28 -17.76 5.97 -1.52
CA ARG A 28 -18.85 5.04 -1.20
C ARG A 28 -19.18 5.01 0.28
N ALA A 29 -18.19 5.16 1.14
CA ALA A 29 -18.39 5.15 2.59
C ALA A 29 -19.19 6.38 3.08
N PHE A 30 -19.22 7.47 2.32
CA PHE A 30 -19.97 8.67 2.66
C PHE A 30 -21.40 8.72 2.07
N SER A 31 -21.73 7.85 1.12
CA SER A 31 -23.04 7.90 0.43
C SER A 31 -24.15 7.11 1.12
N GLU A 32 -23.84 6.22 2.05
CA GLU A 32 -24.81 5.47 2.84
C GLU A 32 -24.67 5.77 4.34
N VAL A 33 -25.07 6.98 4.73
CA VAL A 33 -25.25 7.29 6.16
C VAL A 33 -26.62 6.79 6.57
N CYS A 34 -26.65 5.75 7.40
CA CYS A 34 -27.91 5.27 7.96
C CYS A 34 -28.51 6.32 8.88
N ASP A 35 -29.75 6.70 8.65
CA ASP A 35 -30.53 7.48 9.60
C ASP A 35 -30.97 6.55 10.75
N PRO A 36 -30.50 6.80 12.01
CA PRO A 36 -30.83 5.93 13.13
C PRO A 36 -32.32 5.88 13.45
N THR A 37 -33.10 6.83 12.92
CA THR A 37 -34.56 6.93 13.16
C THR A 37 -35.38 6.33 12.01
N ALA A 38 -34.87 6.36 10.75
CA ALA A 38 -35.58 5.91 9.57
C ALA A 38 -35.18 4.50 9.12
N ASP A 39 -33.89 4.14 9.16
CA ASP A 39 -33.36 2.95 8.50
C ASP A 39 -33.18 1.74 9.44
N GLY A 40 -33.28 1.92 10.75
CA GLY A 40 -33.25 0.86 11.74
C GLY A 40 -31.98 0.00 11.77
N ALA A 41 -32.12 -1.22 12.31
CA ALA A 41 -31.02 -2.17 12.48
C ALA A 41 -30.53 -2.76 11.16
N ASP A 42 -31.39 -2.82 10.12
CA ASP A 42 -31.09 -3.46 8.85
C ASP A 42 -30.06 -2.70 8.01
N CYS A 43 -30.06 -1.37 8.05
CA CYS A 43 -29.04 -0.57 7.36
C CYS A 43 -27.65 -0.76 7.99
N ARG A 44 -27.59 -0.79 9.31
CA ARG A 44 -26.34 -1.03 10.04
C ARG A 44 -25.79 -2.43 9.75
N ALA A 45 -26.65 -3.45 9.69
CA ALA A 45 -26.27 -4.81 9.35
C ALA A 45 -25.72 -4.92 7.94
N ARG A 46 -26.29 -4.19 6.96
CA ARG A 46 -25.80 -4.16 5.57
C ARG A 46 -24.41 -3.52 5.47
N ILE A 47 -24.18 -2.41 6.17
CA ILE A 47 -22.87 -1.75 6.18
C ILE A 47 -21.81 -2.66 6.81
N LEU A 48 -22.11 -3.30 7.95
CA LEU A 48 -21.20 -4.25 8.59
C LEU A 48 -20.92 -5.47 7.72
N ALA A 49 -21.91 -5.97 6.99
CA ALA A 49 -21.72 -7.06 6.04
C ALA A 49 -20.86 -6.65 4.85
N ALA A 50 -21.02 -5.43 4.31
CA ALA A 50 -20.20 -4.90 3.22
C ALA A 50 -18.74 -4.71 3.69
N ASP A 51 -18.51 -4.17 4.87
CA ASP A 51 -17.19 -4.01 5.49
C ASP A 51 -16.50 -5.37 5.73
N SER A 52 -17.24 -6.39 6.15
CA SER A 52 -16.67 -7.72 6.37
C SER A 52 -16.19 -8.36 5.07
N VAL A 53 -16.95 -8.22 3.97
CA VAL A 53 -16.57 -8.72 2.64
C VAL A 53 -15.34 -7.99 2.09
N GLU A 54 -15.26 -6.68 2.32
CA GLU A 54 -14.09 -5.88 1.90
C GLU A 54 -12.85 -6.27 2.70
N THR A 55 -13.00 -6.50 4.01
CA THR A 55 -11.93 -6.97 4.89
C THR A 55 -11.43 -8.37 4.50
N GLU A 56 -12.33 -9.32 4.22
CA GLU A 56 -11.97 -10.66 3.75
C GLU A 56 -11.27 -10.64 2.38
N SER A 57 -11.73 -9.78 1.45
CA SER A 57 -11.09 -9.63 0.14
C SER A 57 -9.68 -9.06 0.27
N TYR A 58 -9.46 -8.15 1.22
CA TYR A 58 -8.16 -7.58 1.51
C TYR A 58 -7.20 -8.59 2.13
N ASP A 59 -7.65 -9.34 3.12
CA ASP A 59 -6.84 -10.38 3.76
C ASP A 59 -6.48 -11.50 2.78
N LYS A 60 -7.38 -11.84 1.86
CA LYS A 60 -7.12 -12.79 0.80
C LYS A 60 -6.10 -12.26 -0.20
N THR A 61 -6.21 -11.00 -0.61
CA THR A 61 -5.24 -10.35 -1.51
C THR A 61 -3.87 -10.24 -0.84
N LYS A 62 -3.82 -9.98 0.47
CA LYS A 62 -2.59 -9.95 1.25
C LYS A 62 -1.97 -11.34 1.40
N SER A 63 -2.77 -12.39 1.57
CA SER A 63 -2.29 -13.77 1.65
C SER A 63 -1.80 -14.32 0.31
N ASP A 64 -2.46 -13.94 -0.80
CA ASP A 64 -2.06 -14.35 -2.15
C ASP A 64 -0.83 -13.55 -2.64
N ALA A 65 -0.65 -12.31 -2.17
CA ALA A 65 0.56 -11.50 -2.37
C ALA A 65 1.72 -11.95 -1.46
N SER A 66 1.57 -13.04 -0.74
CA SER A 66 2.63 -13.66 0.05
C SER A 66 3.69 -14.29 -0.86
N PHE A 67 4.31 -13.43 -1.67
CA PHE A 67 5.62 -13.69 -2.25
C PHE A 67 6.56 -14.00 -1.08
N LYS A 68 6.93 -15.27 -0.95
CA LYS A 68 7.94 -15.69 0.03
C LYS A 68 9.22 -14.94 -0.31
N PRO A 69 9.61 -13.91 0.44
CA PRO A 69 10.85 -13.20 0.14
C PRO A 69 12.00 -14.15 0.32
N ALA A 70 12.97 -14.09 -0.58
CA ALA A 70 14.26 -14.68 -0.32
C ALA A 70 14.79 -14.04 0.97
N SER A 71 14.77 -14.79 2.07
CA SER A 71 15.34 -14.35 3.33
C SER A 71 16.81 -14.02 3.10
N ALA A 72 17.28 -12.92 3.64
CA ALA A 72 18.69 -12.49 3.58
C ALA A 72 19.66 -13.59 4.01
N SER A 73 19.21 -14.45 4.89
CA SER A 73 19.95 -15.58 5.46
C SER A 73 20.30 -16.71 4.49
N THR A 74 19.67 -16.79 3.31
CA THR A 74 19.71 -18.03 2.49
C THR A 74 20.61 -17.92 1.25
N ASN A 75 21.09 -16.73 0.88
CA ASN A 75 21.87 -16.55 -0.35
C ASN A 75 23.29 -16.02 -0.07
N PRO A 76 24.35 -16.89 -0.19
CA PRO A 76 25.74 -16.49 0.10
C PRO A 76 26.31 -15.48 -0.91
N ASN A 77 25.65 -15.25 -2.04
CA ASN A 77 26.15 -14.39 -3.12
C ASN A 77 25.64 -12.94 -3.04
N LEU A 78 24.92 -12.57 -1.97
CA LEU A 78 24.45 -11.20 -1.78
C LEU A 78 25.58 -10.26 -1.41
N THR A 79 25.60 -9.08 -2.01
CA THR A 79 26.48 -7.98 -1.58
C THR A 79 26.10 -7.53 -0.16
N THR A 80 27.02 -6.87 0.54
CA THR A 80 26.74 -6.32 1.88
C THR A 80 25.52 -5.39 1.86
N TYR A 81 25.42 -4.53 0.84
CA TYR A 81 24.26 -3.66 0.65
C TYR A 81 22.94 -4.44 0.55
N GLN A 82 22.90 -5.49 -0.28
CA GLN A 82 21.71 -6.31 -0.48
C GLN A 82 21.29 -7.02 0.80
N ARG A 83 22.26 -7.56 1.52
CA ARG A 83 22.02 -8.24 2.81
C ARG A 83 21.47 -7.27 3.85
N ASP A 84 22.18 -6.16 4.11
CA ASP A 84 21.75 -5.16 5.08
C ASP A 84 20.36 -4.59 4.75
N THR A 85 20.06 -4.44 3.46
CA THR A 85 18.74 -3.96 3.01
C THR A 85 17.66 -4.99 3.27
N LEU A 86 17.88 -6.26 2.93
CA LEU A 86 16.89 -7.33 3.14
C LEU A 86 16.67 -7.61 4.62
N GLU A 87 17.72 -7.58 5.45
CA GLU A 87 17.60 -7.72 6.91
C GLU A 87 16.71 -6.61 7.50
N LEU A 88 16.92 -5.37 7.08
CA LEU A 88 16.08 -4.26 7.56
C LEU A 88 14.65 -4.32 6.99
N VAL A 89 14.46 -4.83 5.77
CA VAL A 89 13.11 -5.10 5.22
C VAL A 89 12.38 -6.12 6.09
N ASP A 90 13.04 -7.22 6.48
CA ASP A 90 12.46 -8.25 7.34
C ASP A 90 12.14 -7.68 8.75
N GLU A 91 12.98 -6.80 9.29
CA GLU A 91 12.72 -6.07 10.55
C GLU A 91 11.47 -5.18 10.43
N VAL A 92 11.34 -4.44 9.32
CA VAL A 92 10.16 -3.59 9.05
C VAL A 92 8.88 -4.43 8.94
N GLU A 93 8.89 -5.51 8.18
CA GLU A 93 7.73 -6.39 8.03
C GLU A 93 7.32 -7.00 9.38
N THR A 94 8.29 -7.43 10.19
CA THR A 94 8.03 -7.92 11.55
C THR A 94 7.38 -6.85 12.42
N LEU A 95 7.89 -5.62 12.39
CA LEU A 95 7.33 -4.50 13.14
C LEU A 95 5.90 -4.17 12.72
N LEU A 96 5.61 -4.20 11.40
CA LEU A 96 4.28 -3.93 10.88
C LEU A 96 3.26 -5.03 11.20
N ALA A 97 3.74 -6.28 11.35
CA ALA A 97 2.91 -7.41 11.75
C ALA A 97 2.63 -7.48 13.26
N MET A 98 3.35 -6.69 14.08
CA MET A 98 3.16 -6.68 15.53
C MET A 98 1.81 -6.05 15.92
N ASP A 99 1.17 -6.66 16.92
CA ASP A 99 -0.03 -6.08 17.54
C ASP A 99 0.28 -4.68 18.13
N VAL A 100 -0.70 -3.78 18.03
CA VAL A 100 -0.55 -2.40 18.52
C VAL A 100 -0.35 -2.36 20.04
N TYR A 101 -0.90 -3.36 20.75
CA TYR A 101 -0.81 -3.49 22.21
C TYR A 101 0.33 -4.40 22.66
N ASP A 102 1.19 -4.87 21.75
CA ASP A 102 2.35 -5.70 22.12
C ASP A 102 3.29 -4.90 23.03
N PRO A 103 3.62 -5.42 24.24
CA PRO A 103 4.49 -4.73 25.18
C PRO A 103 5.92 -4.54 24.67
N THR A 104 6.33 -5.28 23.64
CA THR A 104 7.66 -5.17 23.01
C THR A 104 7.68 -4.18 21.85
N ARG A 105 6.53 -3.69 21.40
CA ARG A 105 6.38 -2.80 20.24
C ARG A 105 7.21 -1.51 20.37
N GLU A 106 7.23 -0.89 21.55
CA GLU A 106 8.02 0.32 21.78
C GLU A 106 9.51 0.09 21.52
N LYS A 107 10.03 -1.04 22.02
CA LYS A 107 11.43 -1.43 21.78
C LYS A 107 11.70 -1.72 20.31
N ALA A 108 10.75 -2.37 19.62
CA ALA A 108 10.86 -2.66 18.20
C ALA A 108 10.88 -1.37 17.36
N ILE A 109 10.04 -0.38 17.68
CA ILE A 109 10.05 0.93 17.03
C ILE A 109 11.38 1.67 17.27
N ALA A 110 11.89 1.64 18.50
CA ALA A 110 13.19 2.26 18.80
C ALA A 110 14.36 1.57 18.06
N ALA A 111 14.33 0.25 17.96
CA ALA A 111 15.29 -0.53 17.18
C ALA A 111 15.19 -0.16 15.70
N PHE A 112 13.99 -0.16 15.11
CA PHE A 112 13.75 0.24 13.73
C PHE A 112 14.27 1.66 13.43
N GLN A 113 14.00 2.64 14.30
CA GLN A 113 14.48 4.01 14.10
C GLN A 113 16.00 4.06 14.02
N LYS A 114 16.69 3.32 14.89
CA LYS A 114 18.16 3.22 14.88
C LYS A 114 18.65 2.55 13.60
N SER A 115 18.13 1.35 13.27
CA SER A 115 18.52 0.60 12.07
C SER A 115 18.26 1.39 10.79
N SER A 116 17.12 2.11 10.73
CA SER A 116 16.75 2.97 9.61
C SER A 116 17.73 4.14 9.42
N ASN A 117 18.14 4.79 10.52
CA ASN A 117 19.12 5.88 10.48
C ASN A 117 20.50 5.36 10.05
N ASP A 118 20.94 4.22 10.61
CA ASP A 118 22.22 3.60 10.28
C ASP A 118 22.27 3.18 8.80
N TRP A 119 21.20 2.56 8.30
CA TRP A 119 21.07 2.20 6.89
C TRP A 119 21.08 3.43 5.97
N SER A 120 20.29 4.46 6.31
CA SER A 120 20.21 5.70 5.54
C SER A 120 21.54 6.43 5.48
N GLY A 121 22.29 6.46 6.59
CA GLY A 121 23.62 7.05 6.66
C GLY A 121 24.63 6.35 5.73
N ARG A 122 24.53 5.02 5.60
CA ARG A 122 25.44 4.23 4.75
C ARG A 122 25.08 4.26 3.27
N TYR A 123 23.79 4.10 2.94
CA TYR A 123 23.33 3.78 1.59
C TYR A 123 22.51 4.87 0.90
N ALA A 124 22.05 5.86 1.66
CA ALA A 124 21.31 7.02 1.16
C ALA A 124 21.80 8.36 1.72
N PRO A 125 23.13 8.64 1.70
CA PRO A 125 23.66 9.88 2.25
C PRO A 125 23.02 11.09 1.55
N GLY A 126 22.59 12.08 2.34
CA GLY A 126 21.91 13.27 1.82
C GLY A 126 20.50 12.99 1.26
N GLY A 127 19.88 11.86 1.64
CA GLY A 127 18.52 11.51 1.22
C GLY A 127 18.41 10.90 -0.18
N SER A 128 19.53 10.48 -0.77
CA SER A 128 19.54 9.90 -2.11
C SER A 128 20.41 8.64 -2.16
N SER A 129 19.82 7.53 -2.64
CA SER A 129 20.56 6.30 -2.91
C SER A 129 20.93 6.19 -4.39
N LYS A 130 22.13 5.66 -4.67
CA LYS A 130 22.60 5.37 -6.03
C LYS A 130 21.81 4.22 -6.66
N MET A 131 21.44 3.20 -5.85
CA MET A 131 20.70 2.04 -6.31
C MET A 131 19.21 2.35 -6.44
N ALA A 132 18.57 1.79 -7.46
CA ALA A 132 17.11 1.93 -7.64
C ALA A 132 16.34 1.30 -6.47
N SER A 133 16.77 0.11 -6.03
CA SER A 133 16.26 -0.57 -4.82
C SER A 133 16.42 0.30 -3.57
N GLY A 134 17.57 0.96 -3.42
CA GLY A 134 17.82 1.84 -2.29
C GLY A 134 16.91 3.07 -2.28
N ARG A 135 16.56 3.63 -3.44
CA ARG A 135 15.58 4.75 -3.51
C ARG A 135 14.18 4.31 -3.10
N ALA A 136 13.75 3.13 -3.58
CA ALA A 136 12.46 2.59 -3.19
C ALA A 136 12.41 2.32 -1.68
N PHE A 137 13.43 1.67 -1.12
CA PHE A 137 13.50 1.39 0.29
C PHE A 137 13.59 2.64 1.17
N TYR A 138 14.39 3.63 0.76
CA TYR A 138 14.48 4.91 1.47
C TYR A 138 13.11 5.61 1.57
N ASN A 139 12.29 5.54 0.52
CA ASN A 139 10.92 6.07 0.57
C ASN A 139 10.06 5.34 1.60
N ALA A 140 10.13 4.01 1.68
CA ALA A 140 9.43 3.23 2.70
C ALA A 140 9.88 3.62 4.12
N LEU A 141 11.19 3.68 4.35
CA LEU A 141 11.76 4.07 5.65
C LEU A 141 11.32 5.46 6.08
N ASN A 142 11.31 6.45 5.18
CA ASN A 142 10.88 7.81 5.49
C ASN A 142 9.41 7.89 5.87
N GLN A 143 8.53 7.10 5.24
CA GLN A 143 7.13 7.04 5.59
C GLN A 143 6.92 6.54 7.03
N LEU A 144 7.66 5.49 7.42
CA LEU A 144 7.55 4.90 8.75
C LEU A 144 8.27 5.74 9.81
N ALA A 145 9.50 6.17 9.55
CA ALA A 145 10.26 7.01 10.47
C ALA A 145 9.52 8.31 10.77
N GLY A 146 8.96 8.96 9.74
CA GLY A 146 8.12 10.15 9.91
C GLY A 146 6.87 9.86 10.74
N HIS A 147 6.19 8.72 10.49
CA HIS A 147 5.03 8.35 11.28
C HIS A 147 5.38 8.18 12.76
N TYR A 148 6.35 7.35 13.08
CA TYR A 148 6.72 7.06 14.46
C TYR A 148 7.35 8.25 15.19
N SER A 149 8.00 9.18 14.48
CA SER A 149 8.53 10.40 15.08
C SER A 149 7.44 11.38 15.53
N PHE A 150 6.31 11.44 14.78
CA PHE A 150 5.23 12.39 15.07
C PHE A 150 4.07 11.77 15.87
N ASN A 151 3.82 10.47 15.68
CA ASN A 151 2.66 9.78 16.25
C ASN A 151 3.04 8.72 17.30
N GLY A 152 4.32 8.54 17.61
CA GLY A 152 4.80 7.59 18.63
C GLY A 152 4.36 6.15 18.31
N LEU A 153 3.67 5.51 19.27
CA LEU A 153 3.24 4.11 19.16
C LEU A 153 1.92 3.92 18.38
N ALA A 154 1.33 5.01 17.87
CA ALA A 154 0.06 4.93 17.16
C ALA A 154 0.16 3.99 15.93
N PRO A 155 -0.93 3.30 15.57
CA PRO A 155 -0.97 2.46 14.39
C PRO A 155 -0.72 3.29 13.12
N VAL A 156 -0.01 2.71 12.16
CA VAL A 156 0.27 3.37 10.89
C VAL A 156 -1.02 3.39 10.04
N PRO A 157 -1.45 4.55 9.55
CA PRO A 157 -2.65 4.64 8.69
C PRO A 157 -2.51 3.78 7.44
N ARG A 158 -3.62 3.18 6.98
CA ARG A 158 -3.65 2.28 5.82
C ARG A 158 -3.04 2.88 4.56
N SER A 159 -3.42 4.11 4.23
CA SER A 159 -2.87 4.81 3.06
C SER A 159 -1.34 4.94 3.08
N ARG A 160 -0.75 5.00 4.26
CA ARG A 160 0.70 5.03 4.43
C ARG A 160 1.29 3.62 4.37
N LEU A 161 0.60 2.61 4.93
CA LEU A 161 1.00 1.20 4.83
C LEU A 161 1.07 0.76 3.37
N ASP A 162 0.07 1.08 2.55
CA ASP A 162 0.04 0.73 1.12
C ASP A 162 1.28 1.27 0.38
N VAL A 163 1.70 2.49 0.69
CA VAL A 163 2.92 3.08 0.12
C VAL A 163 4.17 2.35 0.58
N VAL A 164 4.24 1.99 1.86
CA VAL A 164 5.38 1.27 2.45
C VAL A 164 5.49 -0.12 1.83
N GLU A 165 4.40 -0.89 1.81
CA GLU A 165 4.35 -2.24 1.25
C GLU A 165 4.72 -2.25 -0.23
N THR A 166 4.16 -1.32 -1.04
CA THR A 166 4.52 -1.17 -2.45
C THR A 166 6.02 -0.94 -2.65
N ASN A 167 6.62 -0.07 -1.82
CA ASN A 167 8.05 0.20 -1.93
C ASN A 167 8.92 -0.97 -1.43
N ILE A 168 8.46 -1.73 -0.43
CA ILE A 168 9.14 -2.96 0.03
C ILE A 168 9.15 -4.01 -1.07
N VAL A 169 8.01 -4.30 -1.69
CA VAL A 169 7.91 -5.25 -2.80
C VAL A 169 8.85 -4.84 -3.93
N LYS A 170 8.78 -3.57 -4.34
CA LYS A 170 9.66 -3.02 -5.37
C LYS A 170 11.15 -3.12 -5.01
N THR A 171 11.49 -2.94 -3.73
CA THR A 171 12.88 -3.08 -3.26
C THR A 171 13.38 -4.50 -3.44
N ARG A 172 12.58 -5.51 -3.06
CA ARG A 172 12.93 -6.93 -3.21
C ARG A 172 13.10 -7.32 -4.68
N GLU A 173 12.20 -6.86 -5.55
CA GLU A 173 12.30 -7.09 -7.00
C GLU A 173 13.59 -6.51 -7.58
N LEU A 174 13.88 -5.24 -7.29
CA LEU A 174 15.08 -4.57 -7.80
C LEU A 174 16.39 -5.16 -7.24
N ILE A 175 16.39 -5.65 -5.99
CA ILE A 175 17.53 -6.37 -5.43
C ILE A 175 17.75 -7.68 -6.18
N THR A 176 16.69 -8.41 -6.52
CA THR A 176 16.76 -9.65 -7.29
C THR A 176 17.30 -9.41 -8.71
N GLU A 177 16.96 -8.26 -9.30
CA GLU A 177 17.48 -7.81 -10.60
C GLU A 177 18.93 -7.24 -10.52
N GLY A 178 19.48 -7.06 -9.33
CA GLY A 178 20.80 -6.46 -9.12
C GLY A 178 20.86 -4.93 -9.31
N ARG A 179 19.73 -4.24 -9.15
CA ARG A 179 19.57 -2.79 -9.44
C ARG A 179 19.36 -1.92 -8.20
#